data_3ca316e18131f2d0bfc58f9d450a8b68
#
_entry.id   3ca316e18131f2d0bfc58f9d450a8b68
#
_cell.length_a   1.000
_cell.length_b   1.000
_cell.length_c   1.000
_cell.angle_alpha   90.00
_cell.angle_beta   90.00
_cell.angle_gamma   90.00
#
_symmetry.space_group_name_H-M   'P 1'
#
loop_
_entity.id
_entity.type
_entity.pdbx_description
1 polymer ?
#
loop_
_entity_poly.entity_id
_entity_poly.type
_entity_poly.pdbx_seq_one_letter_code
_entity_poly.pdbx_strand_id
1 'polypeptide(L)'
;ELDPHYHLAVIQIFLKSLRIADLNGFRNDFPQSYQDTVEKMVIWYLNVCFPDGTNPCFSDAKVTGKKELARDLKQWAEVFPDNRMIRWFATEGAEGALPDYLSKGFTDSGFFIFRSGWESDALQMVVKAGPAGEWHAQPDYGTFELWYNGKNLFQDSGSYVYEGKDPEVMEWRRWFRASAHHNTLTMDGKDVDKVASETLLWQPEGKVQILVTEHPSYPGLTHRRSIFFVNNEYF
;
A
#
# COMPACT_ATOMS: atom_id res chain seq x y z
N GLU A 1 10.17 -4.03 -2.47
CA GLU A 1 10.45 -2.71 -1.88
C GLU A 1 9.44 -2.31 -0.82
N LEU A 2 8.22 -2.85 -0.88
CA LEU A 2 7.13 -2.61 0.09
C LEU A 2 6.74 -1.12 0.22
N ASP A 3 6.78 -0.42 -0.89
CA ASP A 3 6.49 1.00 -1.04
C ASP A 3 5.43 1.19 -2.13
N PRO A 4 4.25 1.76 -1.83
CA PRO A 4 3.17 1.87 -2.80
C PRO A 4 3.51 2.70 -4.04
N HIS A 5 4.30 3.76 -3.89
CA HIS A 5 4.69 4.63 -5.00
C HIS A 5 5.63 3.90 -5.97
N TYR A 6 6.66 3.21 -5.44
CA TYR A 6 7.57 2.42 -6.29
C TYR A 6 6.89 1.18 -6.86
N HIS A 7 5.93 0.59 -6.15
CA HIS A 7 5.10 -0.48 -6.70
C HIS A 7 4.34 -0.02 -7.95
N LEU A 8 3.74 1.18 -7.92
CA LEU A 8 3.10 1.80 -9.08
C LEU A 8 4.08 2.00 -10.23
N ALA A 9 5.29 2.50 -9.96
CA ALA A 9 6.33 2.69 -10.98
C ALA A 9 6.71 1.35 -11.66
N VAL A 10 6.79 0.26 -10.90
CA VAL A 10 7.08 -1.08 -11.44
C VAL A 10 5.92 -1.60 -12.29
N ILE A 11 4.66 -1.39 -11.87
CA ILE A 11 3.49 -1.70 -12.70
C ILE A 11 3.61 -1.01 -14.07
N GLN A 12 3.93 0.28 -14.09
CA GLN A 12 4.06 1.06 -15.32
C GLN A 12 5.17 0.52 -16.25
N ILE A 13 6.30 0.09 -15.69
CA ILE A 13 7.40 -0.52 -16.45
C ILE A 13 6.95 -1.83 -17.09
N PHE A 14 6.29 -2.71 -16.34
CA PHE A 14 5.84 -4.00 -16.86
C PHE A 14 4.72 -3.85 -17.88
N LEU A 15 3.78 -2.95 -17.67
CA LEU A 15 2.73 -2.64 -18.68
C LEU A 15 3.30 -2.03 -19.94
N LYS A 16 4.32 -1.17 -19.83
CA LYS A 16 5.00 -0.64 -21.01
C LYS A 16 5.66 -1.75 -21.83
N SER A 17 6.24 -2.76 -21.19
CA SER A 17 6.83 -3.91 -21.89
C SER A 17 5.75 -4.70 -22.66
N LEU A 18 4.60 -4.98 -22.03
CA LEU A 18 3.46 -5.63 -22.72
C LEU A 18 2.97 -4.81 -23.90
N ARG A 19 2.82 -3.50 -23.74
CA ARG A 19 2.37 -2.61 -24.82
C ARG A 19 3.34 -2.59 -26.00
N ILE A 20 4.65 -2.56 -25.73
CA ILE A 20 5.66 -2.62 -26.79
C ILE A 20 5.57 -3.97 -27.52
N ALA A 21 5.36 -5.06 -26.79
CA ALA A 21 5.17 -6.38 -27.38
C ALA A 21 3.93 -6.42 -28.29
N ASP A 22 2.80 -5.88 -27.85
CA ASP A 22 1.57 -5.77 -28.67
C ASP A 22 1.81 -5.02 -29.96
N LEU A 23 2.44 -3.85 -29.90
CA LEU A 23 2.71 -3.01 -31.07
C LEU A 23 3.64 -3.66 -32.10
N ASN A 24 4.45 -4.64 -31.68
CA ASN A 24 5.40 -5.35 -32.54
C ASN A 24 5.02 -6.79 -32.84
N GLY A 25 3.84 -7.24 -32.41
CA GLY A 25 3.34 -8.61 -32.67
C GLY A 25 3.98 -9.69 -31.79
N PHE A 26 4.62 -9.33 -30.67
CA PHE A 26 5.31 -10.24 -29.75
C PHE A 26 4.50 -10.53 -28.47
N ARG A 27 3.21 -10.19 -28.44
CA ARG A 27 2.39 -10.41 -27.23
C ARG A 27 2.39 -11.86 -26.77
N ASN A 28 2.33 -12.79 -27.73
CA ASN A 28 2.28 -14.22 -27.44
C ASN A 28 3.60 -14.81 -26.93
N ASP A 29 4.70 -14.06 -27.01
CA ASP A 29 5.99 -14.47 -26.45
C ASP A 29 6.06 -14.24 -24.93
N PHE A 30 5.14 -13.44 -24.38
CA PHE A 30 4.99 -13.26 -22.94
C PHE A 30 4.15 -14.39 -22.35
N PRO A 31 4.65 -15.14 -21.35
CA PRO A 31 3.87 -16.19 -20.72
C PRO A 31 2.65 -15.61 -19.99
N GLN A 32 1.58 -16.39 -19.90
CA GLN A 32 0.36 -15.97 -19.18
C GLN A 32 0.67 -15.55 -17.74
N SER A 33 1.58 -16.26 -17.08
CA SER A 33 2.02 -15.92 -15.71
C SER A 33 2.58 -14.50 -15.56
N TYR A 34 3.18 -13.92 -16.60
CA TYR A 34 3.61 -12.53 -16.59
C TYR A 34 2.40 -11.59 -16.51
N GLN A 35 1.40 -11.81 -17.36
CA GLN A 35 0.18 -11.00 -17.39
C GLN A 35 -0.58 -11.11 -16.05
N ASP A 36 -0.76 -12.34 -15.56
CA ASP A 36 -1.42 -12.60 -14.28
C ASP A 36 -0.70 -11.91 -13.10
N THR A 37 0.63 -11.86 -13.16
CA THR A 37 1.41 -11.18 -12.11
C THR A 37 1.20 -9.67 -12.17
N VAL A 38 1.25 -9.06 -13.35
CA VAL A 38 1.01 -7.62 -13.50
C VAL A 38 -0.41 -7.25 -13.10
N GLU A 39 -1.40 -8.07 -13.45
CA GLU A 39 -2.78 -7.89 -12.99
C GLU A 39 -2.91 -7.93 -11.47
N LYS A 40 -2.28 -8.90 -10.80
CA LYS A 40 -2.22 -8.97 -9.33
C LYS A 40 -1.56 -7.75 -8.71
N MET A 41 -0.51 -7.21 -9.34
CA MET A 41 0.13 -5.98 -8.88
C MET A 41 -0.84 -4.79 -8.94
N VAL A 42 -1.62 -4.67 -10.01
CA VAL A 42 -2.66 -3.63 -10.13
C VAL A 42 -3.73 -3.81 -9.07
N ILE A 43 -4.23 -5.03 -8.86
CA ILE A 43 -5.22 -5.33 -7.82
C ILE A 43 -4.69 -4.99 -6.42
N TRP A 44 -3.43 -5.33 -6.14
CA TRP A 44 -2.79 -4.95 -4.88
C TRP A 44 -2.82 -3.44 -4.69
N TYR A 45 -2.39 -2.68 -5.69
CA TYR A 45 -2.34 -1.22 -5.63
C TYR A 45 -3.72 -0.61 -5.37
N LEU A 46 -4.76 -1.07 -6.10
CA LEU A 46 -6.14 -0.61 -5.92
C LEU A 46 -6.70 -0.92 -4.52
N ASN A 47 -6.27 -2.02 -3.91
CA ASN A 47 -6.66 -2.34 -2.54
C ASN A 47 -5.97 -1.46 -1.50
N VAL A 48 -4.73 -1.06 -1.75
CA VAL A 48 -3.95 -0.24 -0.80
C VAL A 48 -4.31 1.23 -0.89
N CYS A 49 -4.75 1.72 -2.06
CA CYS A 49 -5.19 3.11 -2.22
C CYS A 49 -6.39 3.45 -1.34
N PHE A 50 -6.42 4.70 -0.87
CA PHE A 50 -7.56 5.27 -0.18
C PHE A 50 -8.73 5.54 -1.15
N PRO A 51 -9.96 5.75 -0.63
CA PRO A 51 -11.15 5.96 -1.48
C PRO A 51 -11.04 7.13 -2.46
N ASP A 52 -10.18 8.11 -2.18
CA ASP A 52 -9.92 9.21 -3.10
C ASP A 52 -8.87 8.90 -4.18
N GLY A 53 -8.32 7.69 -4.19
CA GLY A 53 -7.32 7.23 -5.14
C GLY A 53 -5.88 7.61 -4.76
N THR A 54 -5.65 8.24 -3.62
CA THR A 54 -4.29 8.46 -3.11
C THR A 54 -3.75 7.20 -2.45
N ASN A 55 -2.43 7.02 -2.47
CA ASN A 55 -1.78 5.90 -1.79
C ASN A 55 -1.24 6.31 -0.42
N PRO A 56 -1.07 5.37 0.52
CA PRO A 56 -0.32 5.60 1.76
C PRO A 56 1.12 6.06 1.50
N CYS A 57 1.65 6.86 2.40
CA CYS A 57 3.01 7.42 2.33
C CYS A 57 4.06 6.56 3.07
N PHE A 58 3.86 5.26 3.19
CA PHE A 58 4.84 4.38 3.85
C PHE A 58 6.19 4.37 3.14
N SER A 59 7.26 4.32 3.93
CA SER A 59 8.63 4.27 3.42
C SER A 59 8.97 5.50 2.55
N ASP A 60 9.61 5.33 1.41
CA ASP A 60 9.94 6.43 0.49
C ASP A 60 8.77 6.87 -0.40
N ALA A 61 7.55 6.41 -0.13
CA ALA A 61 6.39 6.74 -0.93
C ALA A 61 6.08 8.24 -0.97
N LYS A 62 5.55 8.65 -2.12
CA LYS A 62 4.92 9.96 -2.34
C LYS A 62 3.46 9.74 -2.69
N VAL A 63 2.62 10.67 -2.34
CA VAL A 63 1.21 10.64 -2.73
C VAL A 63 1.08 10.72 -4.25
N THR A 64 0.43 9.74 -4.85
CA THR A 64 0.09 9.75 -6.28
C THR A 64 -1.11 10.67 -6.50
N GLY A 65 -1.04 11.50 -7.53
CA GLY A 65 -2.12 12.42 -7.87
C GLY A 65 -3.33 11.71 -8.48
N LYS A 66 -4.56 12.14 -8.14
CA LYS A 66 -5.81 11.58 -8.69
C LYS A 66 -5.83 11.54 -10.23
N LYS A 67 -5.28 12.59 -10.90
CA LYS A 67 -5.22 12.65 -12.37
C LYS A 67 -4.29 11.61 -12.96
N GLU A 68 -3.20 11.30 -12.27
CA GLU A 68 -2.24 10.27 -12.68
C GLU A 68 -2.88 8.89 -12.57
N LEU A 69 -3.51 8.58 -11.44
CA LEU A 69 -4.22 7.33 -11.25
C LEU A 69 -5.37 7.16 -12.27
N ALA A 70 -6.16 8.20 -12.53
CA ALA A 70 -7.25 8.13 -13.50
C ALA A 70 -6.76 7.82 -14.92
N ARG A 71 -5.59 8.34 -15.31
CA ARG A 71 -4.94 7.98 -16.59
C ARG A 71 -4.50 6.53 -16.60
N ASP A 72 -3.86 6.08 -15.53
CA ASP A 72 -3.34 4.73 -15.41
C ASP A 72 -4.47 3.69 -15.38
N LEU A 73 -5.59 3.97 -14.70
CA LEU A 73 -6.79 3.14 -14.67
C LEU A 73 -7.36 2.86 -16.07
N LYS A 74 -7.43 3.86 -16.94
CA LYS A 74 -7.87 3.67 -18.32
C LYS A 74 -6.95 2.71 -19.08
N GLN A 75 -5.65 2.87 -18.93
CA GLN A 75 -4.65 1.99 -19.51
C GLN A 75 -4.76 0.56 -18.97
N TRP A 76 -4.98 0.40 -17.66
CA TRP A 76 -5.13 -0.92 -17.05
C TRP A 76 -6.40 -1.64 -17.52
N ALA A 77 -7.50 -0.91 -17.68
CA ALA A 77 -8.74 -1.48 -18.22
C ALA A 77 -8.62 -1.93 -19.70
N GLU A 78 -7.77 -1.25 -20.49
CA GLU A 78 -7.45 -1.70 -21.86
C GLU A 78 -6.63 -3.00 -21.87
N VAL A 79 -5.68 -3.14 -20.93
CA VAL A 79 -4.81 -4.33 -20.85
C VAL A 79 -5.50 -5.51 -20.20
N PHE A 80 -6.37 -5.27 -19.23
CA PHE A 80 -7.11 -6.28 -18.46
C PHE A 80 -8.64 -6.08 -18.57
N PRO A 81 -9.20 -6.24 -19.79
CA PRO A 81 -10.61 -5.91 -20.05
C PRO A 81 -11.60 -6.78 -19.28
N ASP A 82 -11.20 -7.98 -18.88
CA ASP A 82 -12.05 -8.94 -18.16
C ASP A 82 -12.01 -8.73 -16.64
N ASN A 83 -11.10 -7.90 -16.14
CA ASN A 83 -11.00 -7.62 -14.70
C ASN A 83 -12.10 -6.65 -14.25
N ARG A 84 -13.06 -7.17 -13.49
CA ARG A 84 -14.25 -6.41 -13.06
C ARG A 84 -13.89 -5.25 -12.12
N MET A 85 -12.91 -5.43 -11.22
CA MET A 85 -12.49 -4.39 -10.29
C MET A 85 -11.79 -3.25 -11.01
N ILE A 86 -10.85 -3.56 -11.92
CA ILE A 86 -10.15 -2.54 -12.70
C ILE A 86 -11.14 -1.74 -13.56
N ARG A 87 -12.10 -2.40 -14.20
CA ARG A 87 -13.15 -1.73 -15.00
C ARG A 87 -14.01 -0.82 -14.14
N TRP A 88 -14.39 -1.26 -12.95
CA TRP A 88 -15.18 -0.45 -12.03
C TRP A 88 -14.47 0.86 -11.68
N PHE A 89 -13.19 0.81 -11.29
CA PHE A 89 -12.41 2.00 -11.00
C PHE A 89 -12.17 2.89 -12.23
N ALA A 90 -11.90 2.29 -13.40
CA ALA A 90 -11.65 3.03 -14.64
C ALA A 90 -12.88 3.77 -15.18
N THR A 91 -14.08 3.30 -14.84
CA THR A 91 -15.37 3.84 -15.32
C THR A 91 -16.19 4.52 -14.21
N GLU A 92 -15.58 4.76 -13.06
CA GLU A 92 -16.24 5.35 -11.89
C GLU A 92 -17.55 4.62 -11.51
N GLY A 93 -17.52 3.29 -11.60
CA GLY A 93 -18.64 2.42 -11.26
C GLY A 93 -19.65 2.15 -12.36
N ALA A 94 -19.50 2.72 -13.56
CA ALA A 94 -20.43 2.49 -14.67
C ALA A 94 -20.37 1.06 -15.21
N GLU A 95 -19.20 0.42 -15.15
CA GLU A 95 -18.98 -0.96 -15.60
C GLU A 95 -18.14 -1.73 -14.58
N GLY A 96 -18.21 -3.06 -14.66
CA GLY A 96 -17.47 -3.93 -13.75
C GLY A 96 -18.18 -4.14 -12.43
N ALA A 97 -17.42 -4.45 -11.39
CA ALA A 97 -17.93 -4.57 -10.01
C ALA A 97 -16.79 -4.50 -9.01
N LEU A 98 -17.08 -3.99 -7.82
CA LEU A 98 -16.21 -4.13 -6.65
C LEU A 98 -16.14 -5.59 -6.19
N PRO A 99 -15.05 -6.00 -5.51
CA PRO A 99 -14.97 -7.30 -4.88
C PRO A 99 -16.01 -7.45 -3.76
N ASP A 100 -16.34 -8.68 -3.41
CA ASP A 100 -17.28 -9.03 -2.36
C ASP A 100 -16.70 -8.94 -0.94
N TYR A 101 -15.42 -8.60 -0.81
CA TYR A 101 -14.76 -8.37 0.48
C TYR A 101 -14.59 -6.87 0.75
N LEU A 102 -14.55 -6.50 2.02
CA LEU A 102 -14.18 -5.17 2.48
C LEU A 102 -12.73 -5.13 2.97
N SER A 103 -12.35 -6.06 3.83
CA SER A 103 -10.98 -6.14 4.35
C SER A 103 -10.14 -7.16 3.60
N LYS A 104 -8.86 -6.84 3.39
CA LYS A 104 -7.95 -7.67 2.61
C LYS A 104 -6.56 -7.68 3.22
N GLY A 105 -5.99 -8.89 3.37
CA GLY A 105 -4.59 -9.07 3.75
C GLY A 105 -3.76 -9.59 2.57
N PHE A 106 -2.60 -9.01 2.41
CA PHE A 106 -1.54 -9.46 1.51
C PHE A 106 -0.36 -9.93 2.39
N THR A 107 -0.51 -11.11 2.95
CA THR A 107 0.38 -11.65 4.00
C THR A 107 1.84 -11.72 3.59
N ASP A 108 2.12 -12.06 2.32
CA ASP A 108 3.50 -12.15 1.81
C ASP A 108 4.21 -10.79 1.79
N SER A 109 3.48 -9.71 1.55
CA SER A 109 4.00 -8.34 1.59
C SER A 109 3.77 -7.65 2.93
N GLY A 110 2.92 -8.21 3.79
CA GLY A 110 2.55 -7.66 5.09
C GLY A 110 1.72 -6.39 5.03
N PHE A 111 0.90 -6.24 3.97
CA PHE A 111 -0.08 -5.16 3.89
C PHE A 111 -1.47 -5.68 4.25
N PHE A 112 -2.10 -5.02 5.22
CA PHE A 112 -3.43 -5.35 5.70
C PHE A 112 -4.33 -4.15 5.60
N ILE A 113 -5.49 -4.33 4.99
CA ILE A 113 -6.46 -3.28 4.76
C ILE A 113 -7.75 -3.64 5.47
N PHE A 114 -8.22 -2.76 6.33
CA PHE A 114 -9.57 -2.76 6.87
C PHE A 114 -10.36 -1.63 6.24
N ARG A 115 -11.63 -1.86 5.90
CA ARG A 115 -12.49 -0.79 5.41
C ARG A 115 -13.96 -1.03 5.74
N SER A 116 -14.69 0.07 5.92
CA SER A 116 -16.14 0.03 6.12
C SER A 116 -16.93 -0.04 4.82
N GLY A 117 -16.31 0.41 3.73
CA GLY A 117 -16.89 0.48 2.38
C GLY A 117 -15.84 0.89 1.36
N TRP A 118 -16.31 1.17 0.14
CA TRP A 118 -15.48 1.66 -0.98
C TRP A 118 -15.82 3.11 -1.36
N GLU A 119 -16.77 3.71 -0.67
CA GLU A 119 -17.26 5.07 -0.89
C GLU A 119 -16.24 6.09 -0.37
N SER A 120 -16.34 7.32 -0.85
CA SER A 120 -15.38 8.40 -0.54
C SER A 120 -15.32 8.78 0.94
N ASP A 121 -16.37 8.51 1.70
CA ASP A 121 -16.50 8.76 3.13
C ASP A 121 -16.17 7.53 4.00
N ALA A 122 -15.83 6.40 3.37
CA ALA A 122 -15.51 5.16 4.08
C ALA A 122 -14.35 5.34 5.07
N LEU A 123 -14.42 4.58 6.16
CA LEU A 123 -13.31 4.38 7.08
C LEU A 123 -12.37 3.32 6.49
N GLN A 124 -11.09 3.64 6.34
CA GLN A 124 -10.08 2.71 5.86
C GLN A 124 -8.79 2.85 6.65
N MET A 125 -8.28 1.73 7.16
CA MET A 125 -6.94 1.64 7.73
C MET A 125 -6.08 0.76 6.84
N VAL A 126 -4.88 1.23 6.51
CA VAL A 126 -3.85 0.44 5.86
C VAL A 126 -2.71 0.24 6.85
N VAL A 127 -2.31 -1.01 7.06
CA VAL A 127 -1.23 -1.39 7.99
C VAL A 127 -0.10 -2.01 7.19
N LYS A 128 1.13 -1.61 7.48
CA LYS A 128 2.35 -2.21 6.95
C LYS A 128 3.07 -2.96 8.06
N ALA A 129 3.00 -4.30 8.03
CA ALA A 129 3.61 -5.20 9.02
C ALA A 129 4.07 -6.48 8.32
N GLY A 130 5.13 -6.40 7.55
CA GLY A 130 5.63 -7.48 6.71
C GLY A 130 7.13 -7.72 6.83
N PRO A 131 7.72 -8.32 5.81
CA PRO A 131 9.16 -8.57 5.77
C PRO A 131 9.96 -7.27 5.84
N ALA A 132 11.21 -7.39 6.23
CA ALA A 132 12.14 -6.26 6.17
C ALA A 132 12.30 -5.82 4.72
N GLY A 133 11.94 -4.58 4.44
CA GLY A 133 12.14 -4.00 3.12
C GLY A 133 13.63 -3.74 2.82
N GLU A 134 13.94 -3.52 1.54
CA GLU A 134 15.30 -3.20 1.09
C GLU A 134 15.37 -1.71 0.69
N TRP A 135 15.81 -1.39 -0.46
CA TRP A 135 16.19 -0.09 -1.02
C TRP A 135 15.40 1.15 -0.56
N HIS A 136 14.08 1.15 -0.69
CA HIS A 136 13.23 2.28 -0.36
C HIS A 136 12.56 2.15 1.01
N ALA A 137 12.90 1.10 1.76
CA ALA A 137 12.34 0.89 3.09
C ALA A 137 12.88 1.92 4.10
N GLN A 138 12.04 2.24 5.05
CA GLN A 138 12.36 3.07 6.20
C GLN A 138 12.14 2.26 7.48
N PRO A 139 12.60 2.73 8.65
CA PRO A 139 12.35 2.06 9.93
C PRO A 139 10.93 2.35 10.42
N ASP A 140 9.94 1.99 9.60
CA ASP A 140 8.49 2.23 9.75
C ASP A 140 7.71 0.91 10.00
N TYR A 141 8.35 -0.08 10.62
CA TYR A 141 7.75 -1.40 10.86
C TYR A 141 6.54 -1.33 11.79
N GLY A 142 5.45 -1.99 11.37
CA GLY A 142 4.19 -1.98 12.09
C GLY A 142 3.47 -0.63 12.04
N THR A 143 3.82 0.26 11.10
CA THR A 143 3.11 1.53 10.87
C THR A 143 1.73 1.32 10.26
N PHE A 144 0.89 2.34 10.35
CA PHE A 144 -0.43 2.36 9.71
C PHE A 144 -0.79 3.78 9.30
N GLU A 145 -1.72 3.90 8.34
CA GLU A 145 -2.43 5.13 8.05
C GLU A 145 -3.93 4.92 8.20
N LEU A 146 -4.64 5.95 8.63
CA LEU A 146 -6.08 5.92 8.84
C LEU A 146 -6.78 7.02 8.04
N TRP A 147 -7.66 6.61 7.16
CA TRP A 147 -8.52 7.45 6.34
C TRP A 147 -9.97 7.42 6.84
N TYR A 148 -10.60 8.58 6.88
CA TYR A 148 -12.02 8.69 7.14
C TYR A 148 -12.61 9.96 6.53
N ASN A 149 -13.78 9.85 5.91
CA ASN A 149 -14.59 10.96 5.41
C ASN A 149 -13.77 11.97 4.57
N GLY A 150 -13.02 11.47 3.59
CA GLY A 150 -12.25 12.30 2.66
C GLY A 150 -10.94 12.85 3.21
N LYS A 151 -10.47 12.38 4.37
CA LYS A 151 -9.24 12.87 5.02
C LYS A 151 -8.38 11.72 5.54
N ASN A 152 -7.08 11.84 5.35
CA ASN A 152 -6.11 10.99 6.04
C ASN A 152 -5.88 11.57 7.45
N LEU A 153 -6.36 10.86 8.48
CA LEU A 153 -6.33 11.31 9.88
C LEU A 153 -4.98 11.03 10.55
N PHE A 154 -4.32 9.94 10.13
CA PHE A 154 -3.02 9.51 10.64
C PHE A 154 -2.10 9.25 9.45
N GLN A 155 -1.76 10.32 8.74
CA GLN A 155 -0.86 10.24 7.61
C GLN A 155 0.56 9.91 8.07
N ASP A 156 1.24 9.02 7.36
CA ASP A 156 2.67 8.77 7.52
C ASP A 156 3.48 9.93 6.97
N SER A 157 4.66 10.17 7.51
CA SER A 157 5.51 11.29 7.12
C SER A 157 6.11 11.13 5.72
N GLY A 158 6.25 9.91 5.22
CA GLY A 158 6.84 9.61 3.92
C GLY A 158 8.32 9.98 3.84
N SER A 159 8.76 10.39 2.66
CA SER A 159 10.18 10.57 2.38
C SER A 159 10.68 12.01 2.37
N TYR A 160 9.80 13.02 2.30
CA TYR A 160 10.11 14.42 2.01
C TYR A 160 10.78 14.60 0.64
N VAL A 161 12.05 14.18 0.53
CA VAL A 161 12.80 14.09 -0.72
C VAL A 161 13.52 12.76 -0.78
N TYR A 162 13.88 12.30 -1.97
CA TYR A 162 14.67 11.08 -2.11
C TYR A 162 16.15 11.33 -1.82
N GLU A 163 16.72 12.33 -2.47
CA GLU A 163 18.10 12.78 -2.28
C GLU A 163 18.25 14.28 -2.57
N GLY A 164 19.35 14.87 -2.14
CA GLY A 164 19.66 16.27 -2.39
C GLY A 164 21.12 16.57 -2.11
N LYS A 165 21.63 17.67 -2.67
CA LYS A 165 22.99 18.16 -2.41
C LYS A 165 23.06 19.13 -1.23
N ASP A 166 21.92 19.72 -0.87
CA ASP A 166 21.80 20.67 0.21
C ASP A 166 21.79 19.94 1.56
N PRO A 167 22.72 20.24 2.48
CA PRO A 167 22.77 19.62 3.80
C PRO A 167 21.48 19.82 4.63
N GLU A 168 20.83 20.98 4.55
CA GLU A 168 19.56 21.25 5.26
C GLU A 168 18.44 20.35 4.72
N VAL A 169 18.32 20.22 3.40
CA VAL A 169 17.37 19.31 2.76
C VAL A 169 17.60 17.86 3.21
N MET A 170 18.86 17.45 3.34
CA MET A 170 19.21 16.10 3.79
C MET A 170 18.99 15.92 5.31
N GLU A 171 18.99 16.98 6.10
CA GLU A 171 18.59 16.93 7.51
C GLU A 171 17.08 16.67 7.62
N TRP A 172 16.25 17.38 6.86
CA TRP A 172 14.82 17.10 6.76
C TRP A 172 14.55 15.68 6.27
N ARG A 173 15.29 15.19 5.26
CA ARG A 173 15.20 13.80 4.82
C ARG A 173 15.42 12.81 5.97
N ARG A 174 16.44 13.02 6.81
CA ARG A 174 16.71 12.17 7.98
C ARG A 174 15.58 12.25 9.00
N TRP A 175 15.06 13.46 9.23
CA TRP A 175 13.93 13.67 10.14
C TRP A 175 12.70 12.89 9.67
N PHE A 176 12.27 13.05 8.42
CA PHE A 176 11.09 12.38 7.87
C PHE A 176 11.22 10.84 7.88
N ARG A 177 12.41 10.32 7.75
CA ARG A 177 12.68 8.87 7.74
C ARG A 177 12.77 8.24 9.13
N ALA A 178 12.93 9.01 10.19
CA ALA A 178 13.12 8.46 11.53
C ALA A 178 11.83 7.80 12.05
N SER A 179 11.97 6.67 12.74
CA SER A 179 10.83 5.91 13.30
C SER A 179 9.90 6.77 14.14
N ALA A 180 10.41 7.80 14.81
CA ALA A 180 9.63 8.73 15.63
C ALA A 180 8.58 9.54 14.84
N HIS A 181 8.68 9.58 13.51
CA HIS A 181 7.78 10.34 12.63
C HIS A 181 6.84 9.45 11.81
N HIS A 182 6.88 8.14 12.07
CA HIS A 182 5.92 7.16 11.56
C HIS A 182 4.93 6.76 12.66
N ASN A 183 3.80 6.18 12.27
CA ASN A 183 2.77 5.73 13.20
C ASN A 183 3.13 4.38 13.83
N THR A 184 4.32 4.28 14.40
CA THR A 184 4.85 3.09 15.05
C THR A 184 5.38 3.40 16.47
N LEU A 185 5.82 2.36 17.19
CA LEU A 185 6.41 2.51 18.52
C LEU A 185 7.90 2.84 18.40
N THR A 186 8.35 3.83 19.17
CA THR A 186 9.78 4.09 19.36
C THR A 186 10.18 3.96 20.82
N MET A 187 11.44 3.64 21.09
CA MET A 187 12.01 3.54 22.42
C MET A 187 13.33 4.32 22.50
N ASP A 188 13.49 5.11 23.56
CA ASP A 188 14.69 5.90 23.84
C ASP A 188 15.13 6.82 22.69
N GLY A 189 14.16 7.26 21.85
CA GLY A 189 14.44 8.12 20.69
C GLY A 189 15.27 7.46 19.59
N LYS A 190 15.35 6.14 19.56
CA LYS A 190 16.10 5.37 18.56
C LYS A 190 15.18 4.88 17.45
N ASP A 191 15.73 4.75 16.25
CA ASP A 191 15.05 4.07 15.15
C ASP A 191 14.90 2.58 15.42
N VAL A 192 13.85 2.00 14.86
CA VAL A 192 13.63 0.54 14.87
C VAL A 192 14.70 -0.14 14.04
N ASP A 193 15.28 -1.22 14.55
CA ASP A 193 16.20 -2.07 13.80
C ASP A 193 15.52 -2.66 12.55
N LYS A 194 16.31 -2.96 11.51
CA LYS A 194 15.81 -3.64 10.31
C LYS A 194 15.35 -5.06 10.67
N VAL A 195 14.03 -5.24 10.74
CA VAL A 195 13.39 -6.48 11.20
C VAL A 195 12.24 -6.88 10.27
N ALA A 196 11.88 -8.15 10.31
CA ALA A 196 10.64 -8.63 9.73
C ALA A 196 9.55 -8.68 10.79
N SER A 197 8.32 -8.32 10.41
CA SER A 197 7.15 -8.55 11.24
C SER A 197 6.58 -9.94 10.96
N GLU A 198 6.06 -10.58 12.01
CA GLU A 198 5.31 -11.81 11.93
C GLU A 198 3.81 -11.52 12.10
N THR A 199 2.97 -12.13 11.28
CA THR A 199 1.51 -12.07 11.43
C THR A 199 1.06 -13.25 12.28
N LEU A 200 0.65 -12.96 13.51
CA LEU A 200 0.16 -13.98 14.45
C LEU A 200 -1.32 -14.32 14.22
N LEU A 201 -2.12 -13.33 13.80
CA LEU A 201 -3.54 -13.51 13.50
C LEU A 201 -3.98 -12.52 12.43
N TRP A 202 -4.67 -13.03 11.43
CA TRP A 202 -5.45 -12.23 10.47
C TRP A 202 -6.83 -12.83 10.32
N GLN A 203 -7.85 -12.11 10.80
CA GLN A 203 -9.26 -12.49 10.70
C GLN A 203 -10.02 -11.31 10.08
N PRO A 204 -10.24 -11.31 8.76
CA PRO A 204 -10.86 -10.18 8.05
C PRO A 204 -12.39 -10.20 8.06
N GLU A 205 -13.01 -11.19 8.67
CA GLU A 205 -14.46 -11.42 8.61
C GLU A 205 -15.11 -11.38 9.98
N GLY A 206 -16.43 -11.13 9.99
CA GLY A 206 -17.25 -11.10 11.20
C GLY A 206 -17.42 -9.70 11.77
N LYS A 207 -18.13 -9.61 12.90
CA LYS A 207 -18.39 -8.34 13.59
C LYS A 207 -17.14 -7.69 14.19
N VAL A 208 -16.16 -8.51 14.52
CA VAL A 208 -14.85 -8.07 15.00
C VAL A 208 -13.80 -8.68 14.07
N GLN A 209 -13.17 -7.83 13.28
CA GLN A 209 -12.04 -8.22 12.44
C GLN A 209 -10.75 -7.94 13.21
N ILE A 210 -9.75 -8.81 13.07
CA ILE A 210 -8.58 -8.78 13.95
C ILE A 210 -7.29 -8.92 13.13
N LEU A 211 -6.33 -8.06 13.42
CA LEU A 211 -4.94 -8.22 13.02
C LEU A 211 -4.06 -8.23 14.26
N VAL A 212 -3.21 -9.23 14.41
CA VAL A 212 -2.14 -9.24 15.41
C VAL A 212 -0.83 -9.48 14.71
N THR A 213 0.08 -8.54 14.84
CA THR A 213 1.45 -8.63 14.29
C THR A 213 2.46 -8.33 15.37
N GLU A 214 3.67 -8.86 15.21
CA GLU A 214 4.78 -8.52 16.10
C GLU A 214 6.11 -8.49 15.35
N HIS A 215 7.08 -7.77 15.91
CA HIS A 215 8.46 -7.75 15.44
C HIS A 215 9.44 -7.43 16.59
N PRO A 216 10.68 -7.94 16.54
CA PRO A 216 11.71 -7.68 17.54
C PRO A 216 12.38 -6.32 17.28
N SER A 217 11.65 -5.24 17.58
CA SER A 217 12.02 -3.86 17.23
C SER A 217 13.33 -3.38 17.81
N TYR A 218 13.67 -3.87 19.01
CA TYR A 218 14.84 -3.46 19.77
C TYR A 218 15.43 -4.66 20.50
N PRO A 219 16.72 -4.70 20.78
CA PRO A 219 17.35 -5.82 21.49
C PRO A 219 16.60 -6.18 22.77
N GLY A 220 16.14 -7.41 22.87
CA GLY A 220 15.39 -7.92 24.02
C GLY A 220 13.92 -7.48 24.14
N LEU A 221 13.39 -6.79 23.14
CA LEU A 221 12.00 -6.30 23.13
C LEU A 221 11.26 -6.75 21.88
N THR A 222 10.00 -7.12 22.07
CA THR A 222 9.08 -7.41 20.98
C THR A 222 7.94 -6.40 21.00
N HIS A 223 7.77 -5.70 19.90
CA HIS A 223 6.59 -4.85 19.68
C HIS A 223 5.48 -5.71 19.08
N ARG A 224 4.38 -5.87 19.82
CA ARG A 224 3.15 -6.51 19.34
C ARG A 224 2.07 -5.45 19.16
N ARG A 225 1.47 -5.41 17.98
CA ARG A 225 0.32 -4.58 17.67
C ARG A 225 -0.90 -5.44 17.43
N SER A 226 -1.97 -5.14 18.16
CA SER A 226 -3.28 -5.77 17.97
C SER A 226 -4.27 -4.69 17.52
N ILE A 227 -4.95 -4.93 16.41
CA ILE A 227 -5.94 -4.03 15.83
C ILE A 227 -7.26 -4.79 15.79
N PHE A 228 -8.31 -4.15 16.29
CA PHE A 228 -9.67 -4.67 16.31
C PHE A 228 -10.55 -3.70 15.55
N PHE A 229 -11.11 -4.14 14.43
CA PHE A 229 -12.06 -3.37 13.66
C PHE A 229 -13.46 -3.90 13.95
N VAL A 230 -14.28 -3.09 14.60
CA VAL A 230 -15.54 -3.53 15.20
C VAL A 230 -16.72 -3.00 14.40
N ASN A 231 -17.63 -3.89 13.98
CA ASN A 231 -18.85 -3.62 13.21
C ASN A 231 -18.61 -2.81 11.92
N ASN A 232 -17.41 -2.78 11.39
CA ASN A 232 -16.98 -1.87 10.30
C ASN A 232 -17.15 -0.37 10.62
N GLU A 233 -17.09 0.02 11.89
CA GLU A 233 -17.40 1.39 12.33
C GLU A 233 -16.22 2.05 13.05
N TYR A 234 -15.44 1.30 13.85
CA TYR A 234 -14.36 1.86 14.66
C TYR A 234 -13.24 0.84 14.97
N PHE A 235 -12.07 1.37 15.33
CA PHE A 235 -10.88 0.62 15.76
C PHE A 235 -10.65 0.74 17.26
#